data_4d9c218d6ce7b13d7cb070cb65d1f6cd
#
_entry.id   4d9c218d6ce7b13d7cb070cb65d1f6cd
#
_cell.length_a   1.000
_cell.length_b   1.000
_cell.length_c   1.000
_cell.angle_alpha   90.00
_cell.angle_beta   90.00
_cell.angle_gamma   90.00
#
_symmetry.space_group_name_H-M   'P 1'
#
loop_
_entity.id
_entity.type
_entity.pdbx_description
1 polymer ?
#
loop_
_entity_poly.entity_id
_entity_poly.type
_entity_poly.pdbx_seq_one_letter_code
_entity_poly.pdbx_strand_id
1 'polypeptide(L)'
;MGARLRRLVGIIEELSFTTIRQRLISTLVRLAESEGVKTARGIEFQLPASHQELANQLGTVRELISRNLMRLQAEGLLDVDARQIVVKDMKGLSALLSATP
;
A
#
# COMPACT_ATOMS: atom_id res chain seq x y z
N MET A 1 -19.74 -30.11 3.84
CA MET A 1 -18.28 -30.07 3.89
C MET A 1 -17.69 -29.10 2.90
N GLY A 2 -18.11 -29.14 1.62
CA GLY A 2 -17.60 -28.24 0.61
C GLY A 2 -17.82 -26.76 0.90
N ALA A 3 -18.95 -26.42 1.53
CA ALA A 3 -19.25 -25.02 1.88
C ALA A 3 -18.28 -24.46 2.91
N ARG A 4 -17.80 -25.29 3.85
CA ARG A 4 -16.81 -24.86 4.84
C ARG A 4 -15.46 -24.56 4.21
N LEU A 5 -15.04 -25.40 3.26
CA LEU A 5 -13.78 -25.19 2.56
C LEU A 5 -13.79 -23.89 1.76
N ARG A 6 -14.88 -23.60 1.08
CA ARG A 6 -15.03 -22.35 0.33
C ARG A 6 -14.95 -21.13 1.24
N ARG A 7 -15.58 -21.22 2.41
CA ARG A 7 -15.57 -20.14 3.38
C ARG A 7 -14.15 -19.87 3.89
N LEU A 8 -13.39 -20.91 4.18
CA LEU A 8 -12.01 -20.78 4.62
C LEU A 8 -11.11 -20.15 3.54
N VAL A 9 -11.31 -20.56 2.30
CA VAL A 9 -10.55 -19.99 1.18
C VAL A 9 -10.86 -18.50 1.04
N GLY A 10 -12.13 -18.10 1.12
CA GLY A 10 -12.51 -16.70 1.04
C GLY A 10 -11.90 -15.86 2.17
N ILE A 11 -11.88 -16.38 3.40
CA ILE A 11 -11.28 -15.71 4.53
C ILE A 11 -9.77 -15.53 4.33
N ILE A 12 -9.09 -16.55 3.82
CA ILE A 12 -7.66 -16.49 3.55
C ILE A 12 -7.35 -15.42 2.49
N GLU A 13 -8.16 -15.34 1.44
CA GLU A 13 -7.98 -14.32 0.39
C GLU A 13 -8.15 -12.91 0.96
N GLU A 14 -9.16 -12.66 1.78
CA GLU A 14 -9.40 -11.37 2.41
C GLU A 14 -8.24 -10.99 3.34
N LEU A 15 -7.78 -11.93 4.16
CA LEU A 15 -6.65 -11.70 5.06
C LEU A 15 -5.38 -11.39 4.28
N SER A 16 -5.11 -12.12 3.20
CA SER A 16 -3.95 -11.87 2.35
C SER A 16 -4.00 -10.49 1.74
N PHE A 17 -5.16 -10.07 1.23
CA PHE A 17 -5.32 -8.73 0.65
C PHE A 17 -5.08 -7.66 1.70
N THR A 18 -5.69 -7.79 2.88
CA THR A 18 -5.53 -6.84 3.99
C THR A 18 -4.08 -6.77 4.46
N THR A 19 -3.41 -7.93 4.57
CA THR A 19 -2.01 -8.00 4.98
C THR A 19 -1.10 -7.29 3.97
N ILE A 20 -1.32 -7.50 2.69
CA ILE A 20 -0.53 -6.86 1.63
C ILE A 20 -0.75 -5.36 1.64
N ARG A 21 -1.99 -4.91 1.79
CA ARG A 21 -2.32 -3.49 1.89
C ARG A 21 -1.57 -2.85 3.07
N GLN A 22 -1.60 -3.50 4.24
CA GLN A 22 -0.92 -3.00 5.43
C GLN A 22 0.60 -2.94 5.25
N ARG A 23 1.18 -3.96 4.66
CA ARG A 23 2.61 -4.00 4.38
C ARG A 23 3.01 -2.89 3.41
N LEU A 24 2.21 -2.68 2.38
CA LEU A 24 2.47 -1.62 1.41
C LEU A 24 2.41 -0.25 2.07
N ILE A 25 1.36 0.02 2.85
CA ILE A 25 1.20 1.29 3.56
C ILE A 25 2.38 1.51 4.52
N SER A 26 2.76 0.49 5.28
CA SER A 26 3.91 0.57 6.18
C SER A 26 5.19 0.94 5.42
N THR A 27 5.41 0.33 4.26
CA THR A 27 6.56 0.63 3.41
C THR A 27 6.52 2.08 2.94
N LEU A 28 5.37 2.55 2.49
CA LEU A 28 5.20 3.93 2.01
C LEU A 28 5.44 4.94 3.12
N VAL A 29 4.90 4.71 4.30
CA VAL A 29 5.08 5.59 5.45
C VAL A 29 6.56 5.65 5.83
N ARG A 30 7.23 4.51 5.89
CA ARG A 30 8.65 4.46 6.23
C ARG A 30 9.50 5.20 5.20
N LEU A 31 9.22 5.03 3.92
CA LEU A 31 9.94 5.74 2.86
C LEU A 31 9.69 7.23 2.93
N ALA A 32 8.45 7.64 3.17
CA ALA A 32 8.13 9.06 3.31
C ALA A 32 8.87 9.69 4.49
N GLU A 33 9.00 8.97 5.60
CA GLU A 33 9.70 9.48 6.78
C GLU A 33 11.22 9.53 6.59
N SER A 34 11.80 8.52 5.91
CA SER A 34 13.25 8.41 5.78
C SER A 34 13.80 9.15 4.55
N GLU A 35 13.09 9.15 3.45
CA GLU A 35 13.57 9.70 2.17
C GLU A 35 12.69 10.79 1.60
N GLY A 36 11.55 11.06 2.22
CA GLY A 36 10.60 12.04 1.72
C GLY A 36 11.11 13.47 1.86
N VAL A 37 10.82 14.28 0.85
CA VAL A 37 11.13 15.71 0.83
C VAL A 37 9.82 16.48 0.84
N LYS A 38 9.67 17.40 1.78
CA LYS A 38 8.46 18.23 1.85
C LYS A 38 8.46 19.25 0.72
N THR A 39 7.37 19.27 -0.02
CA THR A 39 7.16 20.23 -1.11
C THR A 39 5.78 20.85 -0.96
N ALA A 40 5.45 21.80 -1.86
CA ALA A 40 4.12 22.39 -1.88
C ALA A 40 3.01 21.36 -2.14
N ARG A 41 3.36 20.24 -2.79
CA ARG A 41 2.43 19.18 -3.11
C ARG A 41 2.23 18.17 -1.97
N GLY A 42 3.18 18.09 -1.05
CA GLY A 42 3.17 17.13 0.03
C GLY A 42 4.56 16.56 0.28
N ILE A 43 4.63 15.31 0.70
CA ILE A 43 5.90 14.63 0.91
C ILE A 43 6.20 13.78 -0.32
N GLU A 44 7.25 14.12 -1.06
CA GLU A 44 7.63 13.44 -2.29
C GLU A 44 8.80 12.51 -2.07
N PHE A 45 8.70 11.32 -2.62
CA PHE A 45 9.80 10.37 -2.63
C PHE A 45 9.66 9.45 -3.84
N GLN A 46 10.72 8.74 -4.18
CA GLN A 46 10.71 7.78 -5.27
C GLN A 46 10.82 6.37 -4.70
N LEU A 47 10.00 5.46 -5.22
CA LEU A 47 10.08 4.07 -4.83
C LEU A 47 11.45 3.50 -5.26
N PRO A 48 12.17 2.81 -4.36
CA PRO A 48 13.49 2.26 -4.67
C PRO A 48 13.43 1.06 -5.62
N ALA A 49 12.24 0.56 -5.89
CA ALA A 49 12.03 -0.63 -6.70
C ALA A 49 10.82 -0.43 -7.61
N SER A 50 10.77 -1.20 -8.70
CA SER A 50 9.60 -1.22 -9.56
C SER A 50 8.41 -1.85 -8.82
N HIS A 51 7.20 -1.67 -9.38
CA HIS A 51 6.01 -2.31 -8.81
C HIS A 51 6.17 -3.84 -8.76
N GLN A 52 6.81 -4.42 -9.76
CA GLN A 52 7.05 -5.87 -9.79
C GLN A 52 8.01 -6.30 -8.68
N GLU A 53 9.10 -5.56 -8.50
CA GLU A 53 10.06 -5.87 -7.45
C GLU A 53 9.45 -5.67 -6.06
N LEU A 54 8.65 -4.63 -5.89
CA LEU A 54 7.95 -4.37 -4.64
C LEU A 54 6.97 -5.52 -4.34
N ALA A 55 6.26 -6.00 -5.37
CA ALA A 55 5.38 -7.16 -5.23
C ALA A 55 6.15 -8.39 -4.77
N ASN A 56 7.32 -8.63 -5.35
CA ASN A 56 8.17 -9.76 -4.95
C ASN A 56 8.60 -9.63 -3.49
N GLN A 57 8.98 -8.44 -3.06
CA GLN A 57 9.40 -8.19 -1.68
C GLN A 57 8.26 -8.39 -0.68
N LEU A 58 7.05 -8.02 -1.06
CA LEU A 58 5.88 -8.13 -0.19
C LEU A 58 5.17 -9.49 -0.30
N GLY A 59 5.64 -10.35 -1.18
CA GLY A 59 5.05 -11.68 -1.35
C GLY A 59 3.71 -11.67 -2.06
N THR A 60 3.57 -10.79 -3.05
CA THR A 60 2.33 -10.65 -3.81
C THR A 60 2.61 -10.48 -5.30
N VAL A 61 1.62 -10.05 -6.07
CA VAL A 61 1.73 -9.83 -7.51
C VAL A 61 1.64 -8.34 -7.82
N ARG A 62 2.26 -7.95 -8.93
CA ARG A 62 2.29 -6.55 -9.38
C ARG A 62 0.91 -5.92 -9.43
N GLU A 63 -0.08 -6.66 -9.88
CA GLU A 63 -1.45 -6.17 -10.01
C GLU A 63 -2.01 -5.68 -8.68
N LEU A 64 -1.75 -6.40 -7.59
CA LEU A 64 -2.22 -6.00 -6.27
C LEU A 64 -1.50 -4.75 -5.76
N ILE A 65 -0.22 -4.61 -6.05
CA ILE A 65 0.52 -3.40 -5.70
C ILE A 65 -0.10 -2.20 -6.43
N SER A 66 -0.28 -2.31 -7.74
CA SER A 66 -0.84 -1.22 -8.54
C SER A 66 -2.25 -0.86 -8.10
N ARG A 67 -3.07 -1.86 -7.83
CA ARG A 67 -4.45 -1.65 -7.40
C ARG A 67 -4.52 -0.94 -6.05
N ASN A 68 -3.69 -1.35 -5.10
CA ASN A 68 -3.64 -0.70 -3.78
C ASN A 68 -3.17 0.74 -3.88
N LEU A 69 -2.15 1.00 -4.70
CA LEU A 69 -1.67 2.37 -4.91
C LEU A 69 -2.76 3.25 -5.52
N MET A 70 -3.49 2.73 -6.51
CA MET A 70 -4.60 3.47 -7.13
C MET A 70 -5.72 3.74 -6.14
N ARG A 71 -6.01 2.81 -5.25
CA ARG A 71 -7.01 3.00 -4.21
C ARG A 71 -6.61 4.11 -3.24
N LEU A 72 -5.35 4.11 -2.82
CA LEU A 72 -4.84 5.15 -1.92
C LEU A 72 -4.90 6.53 -2.60
N GLN A 73 -4.63 6.57 -3.90
CA GLN A 73 -4.76 7.80 -4.68
C GLN A 73 -6.22 8.25 -4.75
N ALA A 74 -7.14 7.32 -4.98
CA ALA A 74 -8.57 7.63 -5.03
C ALA A 74 -9.09 8.13 -3.68
N GLU A 75 -8.50 7.67 -2.58
CA GLU A 75 -8.85 8.12 -1.24
C GLU A 75 -8.25 9.50 -0.90
N GLY A 76 -7.46 10.06 -1.81
CA GLY A 76 -6.87 11.38 -1.63
C GLY A 76 -5.67 11.42 -0.71
N LEU A 77 -5.09 10.27 -0.39
CA LEU A 77 -3.97 10.18 0.53
C LEU A 77 -2.62 10.43 -0.14
N LEU A 78 -2.52 10.06 -1.42
CA LEU A 78 -1.28 10.22 -2.16
C LEU A 78 -1.55 10.30 -3.67
N ASP A 79 -0.53 10.70 -4.41
CA ASP A 79 -0.51 10.64 -5.87
C ASP A 79 0.59 9.69 -6.30
N VAL A 80 0.32 8.94 -7.36
CA VAL A 80 1.25 7.95 -7.91
C VAL A 80 1.51 8.26 -9.38
N ASP A 81 2.79 8.39 -9.74
CA ASP A 81 3.21 8.52 -11.13
C ASP A 81 4.41 7.60 -11.33
N ALA A 82 4.12 6.38 -11.81
CA ALA A 82 5.10 5.31 -11.91
C ALA A 82 5.77 5.06 -10.55
N ARG A 83 7.04 5.40 -10.39
CA ARG A 83 7.77 5.23 -9.13
C ARG A 83 7.76 6.46 -8.25
N GLN A 84 7.27 7.59 -8.76
CA GLN A 84 7.20 8.84 -8.01
C GLN A 84 5.95 8.85 -7.15
N ILE A 85 6.10 9.07 -5.85
CA ILE A 85 5.00 9.11 -4.89
C ILE A 85 4.98 10.48 -4.22
N VAL A 86 3.79 11.06 -4.12
CA VAL A 86 3.58 12.29 -3.36
C VAL A 86 2.52 11.98 -2.30
N VAL A 87 2.91 11.99 -1.03
CA VAL A 87 1.97 11.76 0.07
C VAL A 87 1.31 13.09 0.42
N LYS A 88 0.03 13.22 0.11
CA LYS A 88 -0.74 14.43 0.36
C LYS A 88 -1.21 14.53 1.81
N ASP A 89 -1.52 13.40 2.43
CA ASP A 89 -2.07 13.35 3.79
C ASP A 89 -1.34 12.28 4.59
N MET A 90 -0.22 12.67 5.18
CA MET A 90 0.62 11.74 5.95
C MET A 90 -0.12 11.22 7.18
N LYS A 91 -0.91 12.07 7.84
CA LYS A 91 -1.68 11.65 9.01
C LYS A 91 -2.73 10.61 8.64
N GLY A 92 -3.44 10.83 7.53
CA GLY A 92 -4.44 9.88 7.04
C GLY A 92 -3.81 8.56 6.65
N LEU A 93 -2.65 8.61 5.99
CA LEU A 93 -1.94 7.40 5.60
C LEU A 93 -1.45 6.62 6.82
N SER A 94 -0.84 7.30 7.77
CA SER A 94 -0.37 6.67 9.02
C SER A 94 -1.52 6.11 9.85
N ALA A 95 -2.66 6.78 9.84
CA ALA A 95 -3.84 6.34 10.59
C ALA A 95 -4.35 4.99 10.11
N LEU A 96 -4.15 4.66 8.83
CA LEU A 96 -4.55 3.35 8.29
C LEU A 96 -3.77 2.21 8.95
N LEU A 97 -2.55 2.46 9.40
CA LEU A 97 -1.76 1.46 10.13
C LEU A 97 -2.31 1.29 11.55
N SER A 98 -2.68 2.38 12.20
CA SER A 98 -3.19 2.36 13.56
C SER A 98 -4.61 1.80 13.64
N ALA A 99 -5.40 1.92 12.57
CA ALA A 99 -6.78 1.45 12.53
C ALA A 99 -6.88 -0.08 12.42
N THR A 100 -5.79 -0.77 12.17
CA THR A 100 -5.77 -2.22 12.05
C THR A 100 -5.66 -2.86 13.42
N PRO A 101 -6.61 -3.72 13.79
CA PRO A 101 -6.54 -4.43 15.07
C PRO A 101 -5.40 -5.42 15.11
#